data_37073895d98820d10d43c51e58d2923f
#
_entry.id   37073895d98820d10d43c51e58d2923f
#
_cell.length_a   1.000
_cell.length_b   1.000
_cell.length_c   1.000
_cell.angle_alpha   90.00
_cell.angle_beta   90.00
_cell.angle_gamma   90.00
#
_symmetry.space_group_name_H-M   'P 1'
#
loop_
_entity.id
_entity.type
_entity.pdbx_description
1 polymer ?
#
loop_
_entity_poly.entity_id
_entity_poly.type
_entity_poly.pdbx_seq_one_letter_code
_entity_poly.pdbx_strand_id
1 'polypeptide(L)'
;AQGHAIEFRINAEDPARGFIPAFGVLSLFEAPFGQGVRVDTGVRTGSLVSSHFDSLMAKLIITGPTREIAIARAKRALKQFKIEGVASVLDFHRAVLNEADFTDTFNVHTRWIENDFKQDLKPTKRSIPNHQQPMLLSYIEIDGKLHRLGLPAGMFAQNPTMTSQDQPAIETTVSAEHLLAPINGVISAWKVENGEQVAEGQVVAIMEAMKMEVPVLAHQ
;
A
#
# COMPACT_ATOMS: atom_id res chain seq x y z
N ALA A 1 -10.10 8.00 -33.92
CA ALA A 1 -10.17 8.44 -32.52
C ALA A 1 -10.14 9.97 -32.51
N GLN A 2 -10.89 10.60 -31.59
CA GLN A 2 -10.87 12.04 -31.39
C GLN A 2 -10.38 12.34 -30.00
N GLY A 3 -9.45 13.31 -29.88
CA GLY A 3 -8.89 13.70 -28.58
C GLY A 3 -7.79 12.77 -28.08
N HIS A 4 -7.51 12.88 -26.77
CA HIS A 4 -6.46 12.17 -26.07
C HIS A 4 -6.98 11.59 -24.74
N ALA A 5 -6.50 10.41 -24.37
CA ALA A 5 -6.84 9.78 -23.09
C ALA A 5 -5.57 9.25 -22.42
N ILE A 6 -5.57 9.32 -21.07
CA ILE A 6 -4.53 8.75 -20.23
C ILE A 6 -5.22 7.92 -19.14
N GLU A 7 -4.83 6.66 -18.98
CA GLU A 7 -5.26 5.79 -17.88
C GLU A 7 -4.15 5.72 -16.83
N PHE A 8 -4.53 5.90 -15.56
CA PHE A 8 -3.69 5.67 -14.40
C PHE A 8 -4.26 4.47 -13.63
N ARG A 9 -3.47 3.44 -13.49
CA ARG A 9 -3.79 2.30 -12.62
C ARG A 9 -3.42 2.67 -11.20
N ILE A 10 -4.40 2.73 -10.33
CA ILE A 10 -4.22 3.09 -8.93
C ILE A 10 -4.07 1.80 -8.12
N ASN A 11 -2.83 1.40 -7.93
CA ASN A 11 -2.47 0.19 -7.22
C ASN A 11 -2.14 0.48 -5.75
N ALA A 12 -2.42 -0.49 -4.87
CA ALA A 12 -1.97 -0.50 -3.49
C ALA A 12 -0.53 -1.02 -3.44
N GLU A 13 0.42 -0.15 -3.76
CA GLU A 13 1.85 -0.44 -3.80
C GLU A 13 2.63 0.75 -3.25
N ASP A 14 3.80 0.50 -2.67
CA ASP A 14 4.68 1.53 -2.11
C ASP A 14 5.83 1.85 -3.07
N PRO A 15 5.76 2.95 -3.83
CA PRO A 15 6.78 3.30 -4.82
C PRO A 15 8.14 3.61 -4.18
N ALA A 16 8.17 4.11 -2.94
CA ALA A 16 9.41 4.41 -2.23
C ALA A 16 10.15 3.15 -1.73
N ARG A 17 9.49 1.99 -1.83
CA ARG A 17 10.03 0.69 -1.43
C ARG A 17 10.04 -0.31 -2.59
N GLY A 18 10.29 0.18 -3.82
CA GLY A 18 10.34 -0.66 -5.01
C GLY A 18 8.99 -1.25 -5.41
N PHE A 19 7.89 -0.51 -5.20
CA PHE A 19 6.53 -0.93 -5.53
C PHE A 19 6.05 -2.20 -4.82
N ILE A 20 6.58 -2.44 -3.60
CA ILE A 20 6.10 -3.55 -2.76
C ILE A 20 4.59 -3.42 -2.54
N PRO A 21 3.81 -4.51 -2.73
CA PRO A 21 2.37 -4.51 -2.46
C PRO A 21 2.04 -4.07 -1.04
N ALA A 22 0.98 -3.26 -0.91
CA ALA A 22 0.45 -2.82 0.37
C ALA A 22 -0.96 -3.37 0.56
N PHE A 23 -1.25 -3.82 1.77
CA PHE A 23 -2.57 -4.34 2.14
C PHE A 23 -3.01 -3.74 3.47
N GLY A 24 -4.30 -3.76 3.71
CA GLY A 24 -4.89 -3.16 4.91
C GLY A 24 -6.24 -2.54 4.61
N VAL A 25 -6.80 -1.84 5.60
CA VAL A 25 -8.06 -1.15 5.47
C VAL A 25 -7.83 0.25 4.94
N LEU A 26 -8.58 0.63 3.91
CA LEU A 26 -8.62 2.01 3.41
C LEU A 26 -9.35 2.90 4.42
N SER A 27 -8.61 3.71 5.17
CA SER A 27 -9.20 4.68 6.10
C SER A 27 -9.86 5.86 5.38
N LEU A 28 -9.36 6.18 4.18
CA LEU A 28 -9.92 7.18 3.27
C LEU A 28 -9.75 6.74 1.82
N PHE A 29 -10.80 6.93 1.03
CA PHE A 29 -10.78 6.81 -0.43
C PHE A 29 -11.71 7.87 -1.02
N GLU A 30 -11.14 9.00 -1.43
CA GLU A 30 -11.83 10.11 -2.09
C GLU A 30 -11.41 10.18 -3.55
N ALA A 31 -12.27 9.71 -4.44
CA ALA A 31 -12.02 9.75 -5.87
C ALA A 31 -12.21 11.16 -6.45
N PRO A 32 -11.38 11.60 -7.42
CA PRO A 32 -11.55 12.88 -8.09
C PRO A 32 -12.76 12.85 -9.03
N PHE A 33 -13.30 14.04 -9.30
CA PHE A 33 -14.39 14.22 -10.24
C PHE A 33 -14.17 15.44 -11.13
N GLY A 34 -14.96 15.55 -12.20
CA GLY A 34 -14.95 16.70 -13.09
C GLY A 34 -14.97 16.35 -14.56
N GLN A 35 -14.91 17.37 -15.41
CA GLN A 35 -14.93 17.18 -16.86
C GLN A 35 -13.72 16.39 -17.34
N GLY A 36 -13.98 15.31 -18.09
CA GLY A 36 -12.94 14.43 -18.64
C GLY A 36 -12.30 13.51 -17.59
N VAL A 37 -12.92 13.36 -16.40
CA VAL A 37 -12.46 12.47 -15.33
C VAL A 37 -13.46 11.34 -15.19
N ARG A 38 -12.98 10.10 -15.30
CA ARG A 38 -13.70 8.87 -15.00
C ARG A 38 -12.90 8.03 -14.04
N VAL A 39 -13.55 7.51 -13.01
CA VAL A 39 -12.93 6.59 -12.06
C VAL A 39 -13.74 5.30 -12.03
N ASP A 40 -13.09 4.20 -12.38
CA ASP A 40 -13.62 2.85 -12.25
C ASP A 40 -12.96 2.22 -11.01
N THR A 41 -13.74 1.91 -9.99
CA THR A 41 -13.21 1.43 -8.70
C THR A 41 -13.97 0.24 -8.18
N GLY A 42 -13.24 -0.71 -7.58
CA GLY A 42 -13.79 -1.83 -6.82
C GLY A 42 -13.74 -1.62 -5.30
N VAL A 43 -13.23 -0.47 -4.83
CA VAL A 43 -13.03 -0.18 -3.42
C VAL A 43 -13.65 1.16 -3.01
N ARG A 44 -13.81 1.36 -1.71
CA ARG A 44 -14.29 2.59 -1.06
C ARG A 44 -13.64 2.74 0.31
N THR A 45 -13.85 3.85 0.96
CA THR A 45 -13.49 4.02 2.38
C THR A 45 -14.06 2.86 3.21
N GLY A 46 -13.23 2.24 4.05
CA GLY A 46 -13.54 1.05 4.85
C GLY A 46 -13.31 -0.28 4.13
N SER A 47 -13.01 -0.31 2.83
CA SER A 47 -12.68 -1.55 2.13
C SER A 47 -11.35 -2.13 2.59
N LEU A 48 -11.28 -3.45 2.69
CA LEU A 48 -10.04 -4.19 2.93
C LEU A 48 -9.34 -4.48 1.60
N VAL A 49 -8.12 -3.95 1.42
CA VAL A 49 -7.21 -4.40 0.36
C VAL A 49 -6.54 -5.68 0.84
N SER A 50 -6.90 -6.80 0.23
CA SER A 50 -6.47 -8.13 0.64
C SER A 50 -5.20 -8.55 -0.11
N SER A 51 -4.32 -9.29 0.56
CA SER A 51 -3.14 -9.94 -0.05
C SER A 51 -3.48 -11.10 -0.99
N HIS A 52 -4.75 -11.53 -1.03
CA HIS A 52 -5.18 -12.67 -1.87
C HIS A 52 -5.54 -12.28 -3.31
N PHE A 53 -5.62 -10.98 -3.60
CA PHE A 53 -6.00 -10.45 -4.91
C PHE A 53 -4.90 -9.53 -5.45
N ASP A 54 -5.08 -9.06 -6.68
CA ASP A 54 -4.22 -8.04 -7.30
C ASP A 54 -4.26 -6.73 -6.50
N SER A 55 -3.19 -5.95 -6.58
CA SER A 55 -3.04 -4.65 -5.93
C SER A 55 -3.94 -3.55 -6.50
N LEU A 56 -4.59 -3.77 -7.65
CA LEU A 56 -5.39 -2.77 -8.36
C LEU A 56 -6.64 -2.38 -7.56
N MET A 57 -6.70 -1.14 -7.12
CA MET A 57 -7.86 -0.56 -6.42
C MET A 57 -8.83 0.17 -7.37
N ALA A 58 -8.27 0.93 -8.30
CA ALA A 58 -9.06 1.74 -9.23
C ALA A 58 -8.29 2.05 -10.52
N LYS A 59 -9.03 2.47 -11.53
CA LYS A 59 -8.51 3.08 -12.76
C LYS A 59 -9.00 4.51 -12.84
N LEU A 60 -8.09 5.45 -12.93
CA LEU A 60 -8.40 6.85 -13.22
C LEU A 60 -8.16 7.10 -14.70
N ILE A 61 -9.21 7.40 -15.44
CA ILE A 61 -9.18 7.64 -16.88
C ILE A 61 -9.46 9.12 -17.13
N ILE A 62 -8.49 9.79 -17.74
CA ILE A 62 -8.56 11.20 -18.06
C ILE A 62 -8.66 11.38 -19.55
N THR A 63 -9.60 12.21 -20.00
CA THR A 63 -9.78 12.55 -21.42
C THR A 63 -9.67 14.05 -21.66
N GLY A 64 -9.18 14.42 -22.82
CA GLY A 64 -9.07 15.80 -23.27
C GLY A 64 -9.09 15.92 -24.80
N PRO A 65 -9.44 17.08 -25.35
CA PRO A 65 -9.35 17.32 -26.79
C PRO A 65 -7.90 17.22 -27.32
N THR A 66 -6.92 17.58 -26.48
CA THR A 66 -5.49 17.46 -26.78
C THR A 66 -4.74 16.77 -25.63
N ARG A 67 -3.48 16.36 -25.88
CA ARG A 67 -2.62 15.75 -24.85
C ARG A 67 -2.36 16.72 -23.71
N GLU A 68 -2.06 17.98 -23.98
CA GLU A 68 -1.77 19.02 -22.99
C GLU A 68 -2.97 19.21 -22.05
N ILE A 69 -4.19 19.25 -22.61
CA ILE A 69 -5.42 19.38 -21.81
C ILE A 69 -5.65 18.11 -20.99
N ALA A 70 -5.39 16.92 -21.54
CA ALA A 70 -5.48 15.69 -20.77
C ALA A 70 -4.47 15.68 -19.61
N ILE A 71 -3.21 16.08 -19.83
CA ILE A 71 -2.18 16.20 -18.78
C ILE A 71 -2.60 17.21 -17.72
N ALA A 72 -3.07 18.39 -18.09
CA ALA A 72 -3.53 19.39 -17.13
C ALA A 72 -4.69 18.89 -16.26
N ARG A 73 -5.64 18.18 -16.86
CA ARG A 73 -6.75 17.52 -16.14
C ARG A 73 -6.23 16.42 -15.23
N ALA A 74 -5.27 15.61 -15.68
CA ALA A 74 -4.65 14.55 -14.90
C ALA A 74 -3.94 15.10 -13.65
N LYS A 75 -3.14 16.16 -13.79
CA LYS A 75 -2.49 16.85 -12.66
C LYS A 75 -3.51 17.29 -11.62
N ARG A 76 -4.62 17.90 -12.05
CA ARG A 76 -5.70 18.32 -11.15
C ARG A 76 -6.37 17.13 -10.49
N ALA A 77 -6.74 16.10 -11.25
CA ALA A 77 -7.44 14.93 -10.74
C ALA A 77 -6.58 14.15 -9.72
N LEU A 78 -5.31 13.90 -10.02
CA LEU A 78 -4.39 13.24 -9.11
C LEU A 78 -4.12 14.06 -7.83
N LYS A 79 -4.15 15.40 -7.90
CA LYS A 79 -4.06 16.27 -6.71
C LYS A 79 -5.28 16.13 -5.81
N GLN A 80 -6.47 15.94 -6.39
CA GLN A 80 -7.73 15.76 -5.64
C GLN A 80 -7.87 14.36 -5.07
N PHE A 81 -7.28 13.34 -5.71
CA PHE A 81 -7.39 11.95 -5.28
C PHE A 81 -6.69 11.75 -3.93
N LYS A 82 -7.42 11.23 -2.94
CA LYS A 82 -6.87 10.91 -1.62
C LYS A 82 -7.12 9.45 -1.28
N ILE A 83 -6.06 8.78 -0.86
CA ILE A 83 -6.08 7.40 -0.38
C ILE A 83 -5.23 7.36 0.88
N GLU A 84 -5.82 6.82 1.98
CA GLU A 84 -5.14 6.63 3.25
C GLU A 84 -5.41 5.23 3.81
N GLY A 85 -4.54 4.77 4.70
CA GLY A 85 -4.59 3.45 5.32
C GLY A 85 -3.68 2.43 4.66
N VAL A 86 -3.47 2.54 3.35
CA VAL A 86 -2.48 1.74 2.60
C VAL A 86 -1.59 2.64 1.74
N ALA A 87 -0.38 2.20 1.45
CA ALA A 87 0.46 2.87 0.46
C ALA A 87 -0.16 2.71 -0.93
N SER A 88 -0.02 3.73 -1.78
CA SER A 88 -0.53 3.72 -3.15
C SER A 88 0.42 4.40 -4.11
N VAL A 89 0.27 4.13 -5.39
CA VAL A 89 1.09 4.70 -6.47
C VAL A 89 0.72 6.14 -6.83
N LEU A 90 -0.13 6.84 -6.05
CA LEU A 90 -0.55 8.20 -6.38
C LEU A 90 0.62 9.18 -6.49
N ASP A 91 1.58 9.13 -5.56
CA ASP A 91 2.73 10.04 -5.56
C ASP A 91 3.67 9.76 -6.74
N PHE A 92 3.80 8.50 -7.13
CA PHE A 92 4.52 8.12 -8.35
C PHE A 92 3.84 8.72 -9.59
N HIS A 93 2.53 8.60 -9.75
CA HIS A 93 1.82 9.20 -10.89
C HIS A 93 1.92 10.72 -10.92
N ARG A 94 1.88 11.37 -9.75
CA ARG A 94 2.12 12.83 -9.62
C ARG A 94 3.51 13.21 -10.08
N ALA A 95 4.52 12.41 -9.72
CA ALA A 95 5.90 12.61 -10.10
C ALA A 95 6.08 12.44 -11.62
N VAL A 96 5.55 11.36 -12.21
CA VAL A 96 5.61 11.11 -13.66
C VAL A 96 5.04 12.29 -14.46
N LEU A 97 3.95 12.90 -14.01
CA LEU A 97 3.37 14.07 -14.67
C LEU A 97 4.21 15.35 -14.55
N ASN A 98 5.29 15.34 -13.79
CA ASN A 98 6.26 16.45 -13.72
C ASN A 98 7.49 16.21 -14.58
N GLU A 99 7.65 14.99 -15.14
CA GLU A 99 8.77 14.66 -16.02
C GLU A 99 8.53 15.19 -17.44
N ALA A 100 9.52 15.92 -17.96
CA ALA A 100 9.48 16.45 -19.33
C ALA A 100 9.40 15.32 -20.38
N ASP A 101 10.07 14.19 -20.11
CA ASP A 101 10.01 12.99 -20.94
C ASP A 101 8.58 12.47 -21.15
N PHE A 102 7.73 12.62 -20.14
CA PHE A 102 6.32 12.22 -20.24
C PHE A 102 5.45 13.36 -20.75
N THR A 103 5.66 14.61 -20.31
CA THR A 103 4.75 15.72 -20.57
C THR A 103 5.01 16.42 -21.89
N ASP A 104 6.28 16.62 -22.26
CA ASP A 104 6.69 17.47 -23.36
C ASP A 104 7.23 16.68 -24.56
N THR A 105 8.33 15.96 -24.37
CA THR A 105 9.04 15.28 -25.45
C THR A 105 8.45 13.92 -25.80
N PHE A 106 7.68 13.33 -24.88
CA PHE A 106 7.17 11.95 -24.95
C PHE A 106 8.27 10.93 -25.29
N ASN A 107 9.37 11.03 -24.59
CA ASN A 107 10.52 10.14 -24.72
C ASN A 107 10.46 8.98 -23.71
N VAL A 108 9.29 8.35 -23.56
CA VAL A 108 9.07 7.24 -22.67
C VAL A 108 9.04 5.91 -23.42
N HIS A 109 9.60 4.88 -22.83
CA HIS A 109 9.65 3.51 -23.35
C HIS A 109 9.35 2.49 -22.26
N THR A 110 9.25 1.20 -22.60
CA THR A 110 8.80 0.14 -21.68
C THR A 110 9.66 0.00 -20.41
N ARG A 111 10.92 0.39 -20.45
CA ARG A 111 11.87 0.36 -19.30
C ARG A 111 12.23 1.76 -18.78
N TRP A 112 11.48 2.77 -19.16
CA TRP A 112 11.77 4.15 -18.77
C TRP A 112 11.73 4.36 -17.25
N ILE A 113 10.76 3.72 -16.57
CA ILE A 113 10.63 3.83 -15.10
C ILE A 113 11.86 3.24 -14.39
N GLU A 114 12.41 2.16 -14.90
CA GLU A 114 13.55 1.46 -14.29
C GLU A 114 14.87 2.15 -14.56
N ASN A 115 15.04 2.72 -15.77
CA ASN A 115 16.32 3.23 -16.25
C ASN A 115 16.48 4.75 -16.09
N ASP A 116 15.42 5.51 -16.36
CA ASP A 116 15.50 6.96 -16.60
C ASP A 116 14.75 7.78 -15.55
N PHE A 117 13.68 7.22 -14.95
CA PHE A 117 12.94 7.89 -13.88
C PHE A 117 13.77 7.93 -12.58
N LYS A 118 14.19 9.14 -12.16
CA LYS A 118 15.13 9.33 -11.02
C LYS A 118 14.53 10.08 -9.84
N GLN A 119 13.21 10.24 -9.76
CA GLN A 119 12.62 10.96 -8.64
C GLN A 119 12.67 10.12 -7.36
N ASP A 120 13.19 10.71 -6.30
CA ASP A 120 13.19 10.14 -4.95
C ASP A 120 11.80 10.27 -4.33
N LEU A 121 11.03 9.19 -4.36
CA LEU A 121 9.69 9.14 -3.81
C LEU A 121 9.78 8.88 -2.30
N LYS A 122 9.23 9.78 -1.51
CA LYS A 122 9.20 9.62 -0.05
C LYS A 122 8.23 8.51 0.34
N PRO A 123 8.60 7.66 1.31
CA PRO A 123 7.70 6.65 1.82
C PRO A 123 6.39 7.29 2.30
N THR A 124 5.28 6.77 1.85
CA THR A 124 3.97 7.18 2.35
C THR A 124 3.95 6.93 3.86
N LYS A 125 3.79 7.98 4.66
CA LYS A 125 3.56 7.80 6.10
C LYS A 125 2.31 6.94 6.24
N ARG A 126 2.48 5.67 6.58
CA ARG A 126 1.36 4.84 6.97
C ARG A 126 0.73 5.53 8.17
N SER A 127 -0.45 6.11 7.99
CA SER A 127 -1.35 6.29 9.11
C SER A 127 -1.77 4.87 9.49
N ILE A 128 -0.92 4.18 10.24
CA ILE A 128 -1.33 2.99 10.95
C ILE A 128 -2.44 3.53 11.85
N PRO A 129 -3.71 3.17 11.63
CA PRO A 129 -4.72 3.44 12.64
C PRO A 129 -4.08 2.88 13.90
N ASN A 130 -4.03 3.69 14.94
CA ASN A 130 -3.23 3.42 16.14
C ASN A 130 -3.71 2.11 16.80
N HIS A 131 -3.42 0.97 16.17
CA HIS A 131 -3.65 -0.38 16.69
C HIS A 131 -2.68 -0.71 17.86
N GLN A 132 -1.84 0.27 18.26
CA GLN A 132 -1.09 0.22 19.50
C GLN A 132 -1.95 0.58 20.74
N GLN A 133 -3.21 1.01 20.55
CA GLN A 133 -4.11 0.97 21.69
C GLN A 133 -4.47 -0.50 21.92
N PRO A 134 -4.17 -1.02 23.12
CA PRO A 134 -4.56 -2.37 23.47
C PRO A 134 -6.05 -2.53 23.20
N MET A 135 -6.41 -3.51 22.36
CA MET A 135 -7.81 -3.82 22.06
C MET A 135 -8.35 -4.73 23.15
N LEU A 136 -9.37 -4.29 23.85
CA LEU A 136 -10.17 -5.17 24.69
C LEU A 136 -11.03 -6.06 23.77
N LEU A 137 -10.72 -7.35 23.78
CA LEU A 137 -11.52 -8.34 23.08
C LEU A 137 -12.65 -8.81 23.99
N SER A 138 -13.87 -8.60 23.58
CA SER A 138 -15.09 -9.08 24.24
C SER A 138 -15.94 -9.89 23.26
N TYR A 139 -16.88 -10.64 23.80
CA TYR A 139 -17.88 -11.35 22.98
C TYR A 139 -19.23 -10.78 23.30
N ILE A 140 -20.01 -10.51 22.25
CA ILE A 140 -21.43 -10.13 22.35
C ILE A 140 -22.28 -11.21 21.70
N GLU A 141 -23.41 -11.53 22.28
CA GLU A 141 -24.39 -12.42 21.71
C GLU A 141 -25.44 -11.60 20.96
N ILE A 142 -25.63 -11.90 19.68
CA ILE A 142 -26.67 -11.31 18.83
C ILE A 142 -27.44 -12.47 18.20
N ASP A 143 -28.74 -12.54 18.40
CA ASP A 143 -29.62 -13.60 17.89
C ASP A 143 -29.11 -15.02 18.19
N GLY A 144 -28.60 -15.26 19.42
CA GLY A 144 -28.07 -16.54 19.86
C GLY A 144 -26.72 -16.91 19.24
N LYS A 145 -26.02 -15.98 18.56
CA LYS A 145 -24.67 -16.17 18.02
C LYS A 145 -23.68 -15.27 18.72
N LEU A 146 -22.54 -15.85 19.12
CA LEU A 146 -21.43 -15.13 19.71
C LEU A 146 -20.59 -14.43 18.62
N HIS A 147 -20.50 -13.11 18.72
CA HIS A 147 -19.66 -12.27 17.87
C HIS A 147 -18.48 -11.71 18.65
N ARG A 148 -17.28 -11.83 18.11
CA ARG A 148 -16.07 -11.22 18.70
C ARG A 148 -16.06 -9.72 18.41
N LEU A 149 -16.04 -8.92 19.49
CA LEU A 149 -15.97 -7.46 19.43
C LEU A 149 -14.62 -6.98 19.93
N GLY A 150 -13.89 -6.23 19.10
CA GLY A 150 -12.67 -5.52 19.50
C GLY A 150 -12.99 -4.05 19.76
N LEU A 151 -12.73 -3.57 20.96
CA LEU A 151 -12.92 -2.17 21.34
C LEU A 151 -11.57 -1.55 21.72
N PRO A 152 -11.24 -0.32 21.26
CA PRO A 152 -10.04 0.37 21.73
C PRO A 152 -10.10 0.56 23.25
N ALA A 153 -9.06 0.15 23.97
CA ALA A 153 -9.00 0.27 25.43
C ALA A 153 -9.18 1.72 25.93
N GLY A 154 -8.82 2.70 25.11
CA GLY A 154 -9.03 4.13 25.38
C GLY A 154 -10.50 4.55 25.46
N MET A 155 -11.46 3.75 24.96
CA MET A 155 -12.89 4.04 25.12
C MET A 155 -13.37 3.84 26.57
N PHE A 156 -12.63 3.11 27.38
CA PHE A 156 -12.96 2.80 28.77
C PHE A 156 -12.09 3.56 29.78
N ALA A 157 -11.19 4.42 29.31
CA ALA A 157 -10.23 5.14 30.16
C ALA A 157 -10.84 6.24 31.05
N GLN A 158 -12.16 6.37 31.13
CA GLN A 158 -12.83 7.35 32.00
C GLN A 158 -13.16 6.82 33.40
N ASN A 159 -12.79 5.58 33.76
CA ASN A 159 -12.92 5.10 35.12
C ASN A 159 -11.56 4.60 35.63
N PRO A 160 -10.90 5.32 36.58
CA PRO A 160 -9.60 4.93 37.11
C PRO A 160 -9.75 3.95 38.30
N THR A 161 -10.34 2.79 38.09
CA THR A 161 -10.36 1.72 39.13
C THR A 161 -10.46 0.34 38.48
N MET A 162 -9.40 -0.05 37.76
CA MET A 162 -9.03 -1.46 37.62
C MET A 162 -7.52 -1.54 37.56
N THR A 163 -6.97 -1.94 38.68
CA THR A 163 -5.56 -2.28 38.91
C THR A 163 -5.16 -3.36 37.91
N SER A 164 -4.31 -2.97 36.97
CA SER A 164 -3.65 -3.91 36.05
C SER A 164 -2.60 -4.67 36.88
N GLN A 165 -2.93 -5.87 37.29
CA GLN A 165 -1.91 -6.84 37.67
C GLN A 165 -1.69 -7.80 36.49
N ASP A 166 -0.44 -7.80 36.06
CA ASP A 166 0.25 -8.83 35.28
C ASP A 166 -0.47 -9.42 34.06
N GLN A 167 -0.40 -8.68 32.93
CA GLN A 167 -0.22 -9.34 31.67
C GLN A 167 1.20 -9.07 31.18
N PRO A 168 2.01 -10.11 30.91
CA PRO A 168 3.30 -9.89 30.26
C PRO A 168 3.04 -9.22 28.91
N ALA A 169 3.61 -8.04 28.75
CA ALA A 169 3.78 -7.46 27.42
C ALA A 169 4.51 -8.52 26.60
N ILE A 170 3.84 -9.04 25.56
CA ILE A 170 4.54 -9.79 24.52
C ILE A 170 5.35 -8.71 23.78
N GLU A 171 6.49 -8.36 24.36
CA GLU A 171 7.58 -7.79 23.60
C GLU A 171 7.93 -8.86 22.58
N THR A 172 7.52 -8.66 21.35
CA THR A 172 8.15 -9.35 20.22
C THR A 172 9.58 -8.82 20.17
N THR A 173 10.43 -9.34 21.06
CA THR A 173 11.86 -9.25 20.88
C THR A 173 12.14 -10.01 19.60
N VAL A 174 12.25 -9.25 18.50
CA VAL A 174 12.79 -9.78 17.26
C VAL A 174 14.21 -10.20 17.59
N SER A 175 14.39 -11.49 17.86
CA SER A 175 15.73 -12.06 18.05
C SER A 175 16.48 -11.85 16.73
N ALA A 176 17.72 -11.37 16.81
CA ALA A 176 18.61 -11.23 15.65
C ALA A 176 18.83 -12.58 14.91
N GLU A 177 18.38 -13.67 15.50
CA GLU A 177 18.47 -15.04 14.97
C GLU A 177 17.33 -15.40 14.00
N HIS A 178 16.31 -14.55 13.85
CA HIS A 178 15.15 -14.85 12.99
C HIS A 178 15.05 -13.89 11.82
N LEU A 179 15.06 -14.45 10.63
CA LEU A 179 14.75 -13.70 9.40
C LEU A 179 13.23 -13.52 9.27
N LEU A 180 12.78 -12.29 9.27
CA LEU A 180 11.36 -11.97 9.13
C LEU A 180 10.98 -11.75 7.67
N ALA A 181 9.83 -12.25 7.29
CA ALA A 181 9.24 -11.97 5.99
C ALA A 181 8.92 -10.47 5.87
N PRO A 182 9.33 -9.79 4.79
CA PRO A 182 9.08 -8.35 4.61
C PRO A 182 7.60 -8.03 4.40
N ILE A 183 6.81 -9.01 3.97
CA ILE A 183 5.37 -8.92 3.71
C ILE A 183 4.68 -10.25 3.98
N ASN A 184 3.35 -10.25 4.06
CA ASN A 184 2.57 -11.48 4.07
C ASN A 184 2.53 -12.06 2.65
N GLY A 185 2.91 -13.32 2.49
CA GLY A 185 2.96 -13.99 1.20
C GLY A 185 3.34 -15.47 1.35
N VAL A 186 3.64 -16.11 0.24
CA VAL A 186 4.07 -17.50 0.17
C VAL A 186 5.51 -17.55 -0.31
N ILE A 187 6.35 -18.39 0.30
CA ILE A 187 7.72 -18.62 -0.21
C ILE A 187 7.58 -19.44 -1.51
N SER A 188 8.02 -18.85 -2.61
CA SER A 188 8.03 -19.52 -3.92
C SER A 188 9.32 -20.28 -4.19
N ALA A 189 10.44 -19.79 -3.67
CA ALA A 189 11.73 -20.46 -3.82
C ALA A 189 12.71 -20.12 -2.70
N TRP A 190 13.48 -21.13 -2.25
CA TRP A 190 14.68 -20.92 -1.45
C TRP A 190 15.88 -20.72 -2.36
N LYS A 191 16.79 -19.81 -1.99
CA LYS A 191 18.02 -19.49 -2.75
C LYS A 191 19.29 -19.93 -2.04
N VAL A 192 19.14 -20.50 -0.85
CA VAL A 192 20.23 -20.98 0.00
C VAL A 192 19.88 -22.32 0.59
N GLU A 193 20.89 -23.12 0.94
CA GLU A 193 20.73 -24.42 1.58
C GLU A 193 20.87 -24.34 3.11
N ASN A 194 20.39 -25.35 3.84
CA ASN A 194 20.53 -25.41 5.29
C ASN A 194 22.01 -25.49 5.70
N GLY A 195 22.41 -24.55 6.58
CA GLY A 195 23.79 -24.46 7.06
C GLY A 195 24.71 -23.62 6.19
N GLU A 196 24.22 -23.05 5.10
CA GLU A 196 24.97 -22.14 4.25
C GLU A 196 25.15 -20.79 4.97
N GLN A 197 26.39 -20.24 4.90
CA GLN A 197 26.67 -18.90 5.39
C GLN A 197 26.22 -17.87 4.36
N VAL A 198 25.46 -16.88 4.82
CA VAL A 198 24.93 -15.81 3.97
C VAL A 198 25.56 -14.47 4.34
N ALA A 199 25.74 -13.60 3.37
CA ALA A 199 26.18 -12.23 3.59
C ALA A 199 24.96 -11.31 3.80
N GLU A 200 25.16 -10.20 4.52
CA GLU A 200 24.15 -9.15 4.65
C GLU A 200 23.69 -8.67 3.27
N GLY A 201 22.36 -8.60 3.06
CA GLY A 201 21.78 -8.21 1.78
C GLY A 201 21.70 -9.32 0.73
N GLN A 202 22.22 -10.52 1.01
CA GLN A 202 22.07 -11.67 0.11
C GLN A 202 20.63 -12.14 0.07
N VAL A 203 20.13 -12.50 -1.13
CA VAL A 203 18.77 -13.05 -1.29
C VAL A 203 18.73 -14.48 -0.76
N VAL A 204 17.96 -14.72 0.30
CA VAL A 204 17.79 -16.02 0.95
C VAL A 204 16.61 -16.79 0.40
N ALA A 205 15.53 -16.08 0.09
CA ALA A 205 14.33 -16.66 -0.47
C ALA A 205 13.62 -15.68 -1.41
N ILE A 206 12.76 -16.20 -2.25
CA ILE A 206 11.79 -15.41 -3.02
C ILE A 206 10.42 -15.69 -2.45
N MET A 207 9.67 -14.65 -2.14
CA MET A 207 8.27 -14.72 -1.74
C MET A 207 7.38 -14.22 -2.88
N GLU A 208 6.21 -14.81 -3.01
CA GLU A 208 5.14 -14.30 -3.85
C GLU A 208 4.06 -13.64 -2.98
N ALA A 209 3.72 -12.40 -3.31
CA ALA A 209 2.60 -11.70 -2.72
C ALA A 209 1.90 -10.87 -3.81
N MET A 210 0.58 -10.99 -3.91
CA MET A 210 -0.24 -10.25 -4.88
C MET A 210 0.30 -10.38 -6.32
N LYS A 211 0.75 -11.58 -6.72
CA LYS A 211 1.36 -11.89 -8.02
C LYS A 211 2.69 -11.16 -8.32
N MET A 212 3.35 -10.66 -7.29
CA MET A 212 4.67 -10.07 -7.39
C MET A 212 5.70 -10.91 -6.63
N GLU A 213 6.88 -11.07 -7.21
CA GLU A 213 8.01 -11.70 -6.53
C GLU A 213 8.75 -10.67 -5.69
N VAL A 214 8.92 -10.98 -4.40
CA VAL A 214 9.62 -10.13 -3.43
C VAL A 214 10.79 -10.89 -2.84
N PRO A 215 12.03 -10.39 -2.98
CA PRO A 215 13.19 -11.02 -2.38
C PRO A 215 13.19 -10.84 -0.86
N VAL A 216 13.53 -11.90 -0.14
CA VAL A 216 13.84 -11.89 1.29
C VAL A 216 15.34 -11.82 1.44
N LEU A 217 15.82 -10.74 2.04
CA LEU A 217 17.25 -10.46 2.17
C LEU A 217 17.73 -10.86 3.56
N ALA A 218 18.96 -11.42 3.63
CA ALA A 218 19.63 -11.66 4.89
C ALA A 218 19.94 -10.33 5.59
N HIS A 219 19.79 -10.30 6.91
CA HIS A 219 20.23 -9.22 7.80
C HIS A 219 21.24 -9.77 8.80
N GLN A 220 22.06 -8.90 9.40
CA GLN A 220 22.95 -9.26 10.53
C GLN A 220 22.15 -9.63 11.76
#